data_70a89613f36a4067e13c2a039f2a1d9e
#
_entry.id   70a89613f36a4067e13c2a039f2a1d9e
#
_cell.length_a   1.000
_cell.length_b   1.000
_cell.length_c   1.000
_cell.angle_alpha   90.00
_cell.angle_beta   90.00
_cell.angle_gamma   90.00
#
_symmetry.space_group_name_H-M   'P 1'
#
loop_
_entity.id
_entity.type
_entity.pdbx_description
1 polymer ?
#
loop_
_entity_poly.entity_id
_entity_poly.type
_entity_poly.pdbx_seq_one_letter_code
_entity_poly.pdbx_strand_id
1 'polypeptide(L)'
;MSISTKRVRWLLRMFQIVLVTAVSLLLAFAVALPILERSWMTADEHLDPKDAFFRGSIGTELIPLPVLQVLPDLFPEDFGSGDSWIDRFGFLRSSDPSELPVGFTVSHHRPQSGAPSPVPFVGFSCVLCHSTRIRDTGNQAEPIVPGPGNSSLNLFAWIDSLQKAIGDERLTVKKISDTYMQKTGRQPLTLSQRVMIGLWLRGFRKTLAEGFSKYDEPFGGDLSLTPECVPTGPDRTQPFRTIVRRVLDRPGTSMSVYTKVGTVYQEQLREWSQFDGSIRDLNARSALAAFAAGATVDNLAIPEIAGNVRQASEYTRTLRGPTYAQVFPERPLDAEKVRRGKAIYMGTGPYASVGVNGKQVKLTCDACHGHPENGVWIAGELQGAVVPWEQIKTDPERVTYRYYDRIPDRLAAFFPAKHPFEFKREDLRPGPTGSTKGYINAPIDSAFTRVPYFHNATVLTLAELINLKPRRAILYRGRNSYDPVDVGLSSPDSPDATHYFRLDTSLKGNSNKGHDYPWPYGSPNWNKQQLEDLLEYLKTL
;
A
#
# COMPACT_ATOMS: atom_id res chain seq x y z
N MET A 1 10.92 74.13 -8.71
CA MET A 1 11.65 73.61 -7.52
C MET A 1 12.81 72.73 -8.03
N SER A 2 14.04 73.25 -7.98
CA SER A 2 15.25 72.53 -8.43
C SER A 2 15.71 71.56 -7.33
N ILE A 3 15.63 70.26 -7.61
CA ILE A 3 16.18 69.25 -6.67
C ILE A 3 17.70 69.39 -6.70
N SER A 4 18.29 69.75 -5.55
CA SER A 4 19.73 69.95 -5.42
C SER A 4 20.49 68.68 -5.88
N THR A 5 21.45 68.85 -6.82
CA THR A 5 22.33 67.78 -7.34
C THR A 5 23.02 66.97 -6.25
N LYS A 6 23.22 67.53 -5.08
CA LYS A 6 23.75 66.84 -3.88
C LYS A 6 22.77 65.81 -3.31
N ARG A 7 21.45 66.08 -3.30
CA ARG A 7 20.43 65.11 -2.85
C ARG A 7 20.31 63.92 -3.81
N VAL A 8 20.37 64.19 -5.11
CA VAL A 8 20.32 63.11 -6.13
C VAL A 8 21.54 62.19 -6.00
N ARG A 9 22.75 62.75 -5.85
CA ARG A 9 23.96 61.93 -5.62
C ARG A 9 23.94 61.16 -4.32
N TRP A 10 23.38 61.69 -3.27
CA TRP A 10 23.23 60.99 -1.99
C TRP A 10 22.22 59.82 -2.11
N LEU A 11 21.10 60.02 -2.74
CA LEU A 11 20.11 58.97 -3.02
C LEU A 11 20.68 57.85 -3.88
N LEU A 12 21.45 58.17 -4.93
CA LEU A 12 22.13 57.19 -5.75
C LEU A 12 23.17 56.35 -4.97
N ARG A 13 23.95 57.00 -4.11
CA ARG A 13 24.88 56.26 -3.21
C ARG A 13 24.16 55.34 -2.24
N MET A 14 23.08 55.78 -1.61
CA MET A 14 22.26 54.96 -0.72
C MET A 14 21.67 53.77 -1.48
N PHE A 15 21.13 53.98 -2.68
CA PHE A 15 20.62 52.92 -3.54
C PHE A 15 21.71 51.92 -3.92
N GLN A 16 22.91 52.38 -4.27
CA GLN A 16 24.06 51.50 -4.57
C GLN A 16 24.47 50.66 -3.35
N ILE A 17 24.54 51.28 -2.15
CA ILE A 17 24.85 50.55 -0.93
C ILE A 17 23.80 49.46 -0.64
N VAL A 18 22.52 49.80 -0.74
CA VAL A 18 21.42 48.85 -0.51
C VAL A 18 21.47 47.72 -1.55
N LEU A 19 21.72 48.05 -2.82
CA LEU A 19 21.81 47.08 -3.87
C LEU A 19 23.01 46.13 -3.68
N VAL A 20 24.22 46.67 -3.38
CA VAL A 20 25.43 45.88 -3.11
C VAL A 20 25.22 45.01 -1.89
N THR A 21 24.62 45.53 -0.82
CA THR A 21 24.33 44.72 0.36
C THR A 21 23.34 43.61 0.07
N ALA A 22 22.27 43.88 -0.67
CA ALA A 22 21.29 42.88 -1.08
C ALA A 22 21.91 41.77 -1.96
N VAL A 23 22.74 42.17 -2.94
CA VAL A 23 23.46 41.21 -3.80
C VAL A 23 24.46 40.39 -2.99
N SER A 24 25.21 41.00 -2.08
CA SER A 24 26.17 40.29 -1.21
C SER A 24 25.45 39.28 -0.28
N LEU A 25 24.31 39.68 0.29
CA LEU A 25 23.48 38.77 1.10
C LEU A 25 22.93 37.63 0.27
N LEU A 26 22.47 37.88 -0.94
CA LEU A 26 21.98 36.83 -1.86
C LEU A 26 23.10 35.86 -2.25
N LEU A 27 24.31 36.37 -2.55
CA LEU A 27 25.47 35.53 -2.83
C LEU A 27 25.90 34.70 -1.61
N ALA A 28 25.97 35.33 -0.43
CA ALA A 28 26.28 34.63 0.80
C ALA A 28 25.24 33.53 1.10
N PHE A 29 23.96 33.81 0.89
CA PHE A 29 22.89 32.82 1.04
C PHE A 29 22.99 31.70 -0.01
N ALA A 30 23.27 32.04 -1.27
CA ALA A 30 23.44 31.06 -2.33
C ALA A 30 24.61 30.09 -2.10
N VAL A 31 25.67 30.54 -1.39
CA VAL A 31 26.81 29.68 -1.01
C VAL A 31 26.51 28.92 0.28
N ALA A 32 25.90 29.57 1.27
CA ALA A 32 25.63 28.95 2.57
C ALA A 32 24.52 27.89 2.51
N LEU A 33 23.49 28.10 1.67
CA LEU A 33 22.35 27.19 1.57
C LEU A 33 22.73 25.76 1.16
N PRO A 34 23.52 25.53 0.10
CA PRO A 34 23.95 24.16 -0.27
C PRO A 34 24.79 23.48 0.82
N ILE A 35 25.61 24.25 1.55
CA ILE A 35 26.42 23.73 2.67
C ILE A 35 25.51 23.31 3.83
N LEU A 36 24.52 24.13 4.18
CA LEU A 36 23.53 23.81 5.18
C LEU A 36 22.67 22.62 4.77
N GLU A 37 22.17 22.60 3.55
CA GLU A 37 21.38 21.49 3.00
C GLU A 37 22.16 20.17 3.08
N ARG A 38 23.44 20.19 2.70
CA ARG A 38 24.30 19.01 2.79
C ARG A 38 24.53 18.55 4.22
N SER A 39 24.52 19.48 5.21
CA SER A 39 24.67 19.15 6.63
C SER A 39 23.41 18.52 7.23
N TRP A 40 22.25 18.66 6.59
CA TRP A 40 20.99 18.04 7.02
C TRP A 40 20.80 16.63 6.48
N MET A 41 21.47 16.30 5.36
CA MET A 41 21.42 14.94 4.81
C MET A 41 22.30 14.02 5.64
N THR A 42 21.78 12.89 6.02
CA THR A 42 22.56 11.76 6.47
C THR A 42 23.37 11.21 5.29
N ALA A 43 24.53 10.61 5.56
CA ALA A 43 25.25 9.89 4.51
C ALA A 43 24.34 8.82 3.91
N ASP A 44 24.36 8.69 2.57
CA ASP A 44 23.62 7.65 1.85
C ASP A 44 24.03 6.28 2.42
N GLU A 45 23.15 5.65 3.18
CA GLU A 45 23.35 4.29 3.66
C GLU A 45 22.89 3.33 2.57
N HIS A 46 23.84 2.56 2.04
CA HIS A 46 23.49 1.50 1.10
C HIS A 46 22.86 0.32 1.85
N LEU A 47 21.53 0.27 1.86
CA LEU A 47 20.77 -0.78 2.53
C LEU A 47 20.85 -2.09 1.72
N ASP A 48 21.01 -3.21 2.42
CA ASP A 48 20.82 -4.52 1.80
C ASP A 48 19.32 -4.76 1.42
N PRO A 49 19.00 -5.79 0.63
CA PRO A 49 17.64 -6.02 0.17
C PRO A 49 16.60 -6.13 1.28
N LYS A 50 16.93 -6.80 2.38
CA LYS A 50 16.04 -6.96 3.54
C LYS A 50 15.85 -5.63 4.27
N ASP A 51 16.94 -4.96 4.57
CA ASP A 51 16.90 -3.66 5.26
C ASP A 51 16.18 -2.60 4.43
N ALA A 52 16.37 -2.58 3.12
CA ALA A 52 15.63 -1.70 2.23
C ALA A 52 14.11 -1.97 2.28
N PHE A 53 13.71 -3.23 2.33
CA PHE A 53 12.29 -3.59 2.48
C PHE A 53 11.72 -3.14 3.83
N PHE A 54 12.48 -3.28 4.92
CA PHE A 54 12.02 -2.96 6.27
C PHE A 54 12.15 -1.48 6.65
N ARG A 55 13.21 -0.79 6.20
CA ARG A 55 13.61 0.54 6.68
C ARG A 55 13.83 1.57 5.57
N GLY A 56 13.99 1.11 4.32
CA GLY A 56 14.29 2.02 3.20
C GLY A 56 13.09 2.90 2.86
N SER A 57 13.28 4.22 2.84
CA SER A 57 12.26 5.12 2.31
C SER A 57 11.98 4.82 0.85
N ILE A 58 10.70 4.83 0.49
CA ILE A 58 10.23 4.68 -0.89
C ILE A 58 9.76 6.02 -1.49
N GLY A 59 10.17 7.14 -0.90
CA GLY A 59 9.86 8.49 -1.39
C GLY A 59 8.47 9.00 -1.00
N THR A 60 7.90 8.46 0.05
CA THR A 60 6.55 8.78 0.53
C THR A 60 6.56 9.71 1.75
N GLU A 61 7.57 10.55 1.89
CA GLU A 61 7.64 11.55 2.95
C GLU A 61 6.38 12.39 2.96
N LEU A 62 5.72 12.45 4.11
CA LEU A 62 4.39 13.05 4.23
C LEU A 62 4.34 14.16 5.28
N ILE A 63 4.84 13.89 6.49
CA ILE A 63 4.64 14.72 7.67
C ILE A 63 5.95 14.93 8.44
N PRO A 64 6.25 16.15 8.94
CA PRO A 64 7.38 16.36 9.84
C PRO A 64 7.26 15.49 11.09
N LEU A 65 8.33 14.79 11.47
CA LEU A 65 8.34 13.92 12.65
C LEU A 65 7.84 14.59 13.93
N PRO A 66 8.24 15.85 14.27
CA PRO A 66 7.70 16.52 15.45
C PRO A 66 6.20 16.74 15.38
N VAL A 67 5.64 16.93 14.18
CA VAL A 67 4.18 17.09 14.01
C VAL A 67 3.49 15.75 14.28
N LEU A 68 3.91 14.67 13.66
CA LEU A 68 3.34 13.34 13.89
C LEU A 68 3.33 12.97 15.37
N GLN A 69 4.42 13.25 16.08
CA GLN A 69 4.57 12.91 17.49
C GLN A 69 3.61 13.65 18.43
N VAL A 70 3.15 14.83 18.05
CA VAL A 70 2.24 15.64 18.90
C VAL A 70 0.77 15.54 18.51
N LEU A 71 0.45 15.00 17.34
CA LEU A 71 -0.94 14.91 16.87
C LEU A 71 -1.87 14.18 17.84
N PRO A 72 -1.51 13.03 18.43
CA PRO A 72 -2.39 12.33 19.39
C PRO A 72 -2.69 13.14 20.65
N ASP A 73 -1.75 13.98 21.08
CA ASP A 73 -1.93 14.83 22.25
C ASP A 73 -2.77 16.08 21.95
N LEU A 74 -2.69 16.58 20.71
CA LEU A 74 -3.44 17.77 20.27
C LEU A 74 -4.84 17.44 19.73
N PHE A 75 -5.04 16.24 19.22
CA PHE A 75 -6.28 15.77 18.58
C PHE A 75 -6.65 14.35 19.05
N PRO A 76 -6.86 14.12 20.35
CA PRO A 76 -7.19 12.79 20.87
C PRO A 76 -8.53 12.27 20.33
N GLU A 77 -9.43 13.13 19.90
CA GLU A 77 -10.70 12.79 19.26
C GLU A 77 -10.51 12.02 17.94
N ASP A 78 -9.48 12.38 17.15
CA ASP A 78 -9.20 11.76 15.85
C ASP A 78 -8.19 10.60 15.97
N PHE A 79 -7.19 10.72 16.85
CA PHE A 79 -6.10 9.75 16.98
C PHE A 79 -6.25 8.80 18.16
N GLY A 80 -7.03 9.13 19.18
CA GLY A 80 -6.98 8.46 20.47
C GLY A 80 -5.85 9.01 21.34
N SER A 81 -5.78 8.56 22.60
CA SER A 81 -4.79 9.06 23.58
C SER A 81 -3.46 8.33 23.46
N GLY A 82 -2.36 9.06 23.57
CA GLY A 82 -1.01 8.48 23.54
C GLY A 82 -0.74 7.68 22.27
N ASP A 83 -0.29 6.45 22.39
CA ASP A 83 0.05 5.56 21.26
C ASP A 83 -1.12 4.70 20.79
N SER A 84 -2.34 4.93 21.27
CA SER A 84 -3.52 4.17 20.85
C SER A 84 -3.88 4.33 19.38
N TRP A 85 -3.38 5.40 18.72
CA TRP A 85 -3.54 5.61 17.29
C TRP A 85 -2.93 4.48 16.46
N ILE A 86 -1.86 3.83 16.94
CA ILE A 86 -1.19 2.73 16.27
C ILE A 86 -2.20 1.58 16.05
N ASP A 87 -2.86 1.18 17.13
CA ASP A 87 -3.84 0.09 17.09
C ASP A 87 -5.15 0.54 16.42
N ARG A 88 -5.53 1.81 16.59
CA ARG A 88 -6.76 2.38 16.00
C ARG A 88 -6.74 2.29 14.47
N PHE A 89 -5.59 2.54 13.86
CA PHE A 89 -5.44 2.49 12.41
C PHE A 89 -4.80 1.18 11.91
N GLY A 90 -4.53 0.23 12.80
CA GLY A 90 -4.01 -1.10 12.46
C GLY A 90 -2.55 -1.12 12.02
N PHE A 91 -1.75 -0.15 12.47
CA PHE A 91 -0.30 -0.20 12.32
C PHE A 91 0.30 -1.28 13.23
N LEU A 92 1.40 -1.89 12.79
CA LEU A 92 2.12 -2.86 13.60
C LEU A 92 3.11 -2.14 14.52
N ARG A 93 3.04 -2.41 15.82
CA ARG A 93 3.99 -1.85 16.79
C ARG A 93 5.37 -2.42 16.57
N SER A 94 6.40 -1.58 16.71
CA SER A 94 7.78 -2.07 16.83
C SER A 94 7.94 -2.90 18.12
N SER A 95 8.94 -3.77 18.14
CA SER A 95 9.38 -4.45 19.36
C SER A 95 9.99 -3.51 20.39
N ASP A 96 10.56 -2.38 19.92
CA ASP A 96 11.00 -1.28 20.77
C ASP A 96 9.90 -0.21 20.84
N PRO A 97 9.29 0.03 22.03
CA PRO A 97 8.24 1.04 22.19
C PRO A 97 8.71 2.49 21.92
N SER A 98 10.01 2.76 21.90
CA SER A 98 10.56 4.09 21.59
C SER A 98 10.60 4.38 20.09
N GLU A 99 10.45 3.36 19.24
CA GLU A 99 10.46 3.47 17.81
C GLU A 99 9.05 3.78 17.24
N LEU A 100 9.04 4.31 16.03
CA LEU A 100 7.81 4.44 15.25
C LEU A 100 7.25 3.04 14.88
N PRO A 101 5.97 2.95 14.52
CA PRO A 101 5.40 1.71 14.02
C PRO A 101 6.20 1.12 12.87
N VAL A 102 6.14 -0.20 12.72
CA VAL A 102 6.83 -0.92 11.66
C VAL A 102 6.49 -0.36 10.29
N GLY A 103 7.52 -0.07 9.51
CA GLY A 103 7.38 0.47 8.16
C GLY A 103 7.27 1.98 8.05
N PHE A 104 7.29 2.69 9.18
CA PHE A 104 7.54 4.13 9.15
C PHE A 104 9.03 4.38 8.96
N THR A 105 9.35 5.32 8.08
CA THR A 105 10.73 5.75 7.80
C THR A 105 10.90 7.21 8.19
N VAL A 106 12.13 7.59 8.46
CA VAL A 106 12.48 8.99 8.79
C VAL A 106 13.63 9.40 7.88
N SER A 107 13.42 10.46 7.12
CA SER A 107 14.43 11.01 6.21
C SER A 107 14.47 12.54 6.28
N HIS A 108 15.52 13.14 5.74
CA HIS A 108 15.61 14.59 5.60
C HIS A 108 15.19 15.08 4.20
N HIS A 109 14.40 14.29 3.46
CA HIS A 109 13.83 14.69 2.19
C HIS A 109 12.47 15.39 2.38
N ARG A 110 12.27 16.50 1.68
CA ARG A 110 10.96 17.19 1.68
C ARG A 110 9.93 16.42 0.87
N PRO A 111 8.68 16.38 1.31
CA PRO A 111 7.59 15.86 0.49
C PRO A 111 7.59 16.48 -0.91
N GLN A 112 7.24 15.71 -1.92
CA GLN A 112 7.07 16.09 -3.33
C GLN A 112 8.34 16.50 -4.09
N SER A 113 9.28 17.22 -3.48
CA SER A 113 10.48 17.74 -4.16
C SER A 113 11.74 16.94 -3.87
N GLY A 114 11.76 16.15 -2.80
CA GLY A 114 12.96 15.46 -2.34
C GLY A 114 14.11 16.36 -1.89
N ALA A 115 13.92 17.69 -1.87
CA ALA A 115 14.96 18.62 -1.44
C ALA A 115 15.30 18.45 0.05
N PRO A 116 16.55 18.74 0.47
CA PRO A 116 16.96 18.63 1.87
C PRO A 116 16.11 19.46 2.83
N SER A 117 15.96 18.97 4.07
CA SER A 117 15.15 19.60 5.12
C SER A 117 15.86 19.64 6.47
N PRO A 118 15.80 20.76 7.21
CA PRO A 118 16.31 20.85 8.59
C PRO A 118 15.47 20.06 9.60
N VAL A 119 14.26 19.64 9.24
CA VAL A 119 13.39 18.81 10.05
C VAL A 119 13.19 17.47 9.37
N PRO A 120 13.30 16.34 10.10
CA PRO A 120 13.05 15.04 9.52
C PRO A 120 11.57 14.88 9.18
N PHE A 121 11.30 14.23 8.05
CA PHE A 121 9.98 13.85 7.60
C PHE A 121 9.76 12.35 7.75
N VAL A 122 8.54 11.99 8.06
CA VAL A 122 8.10 10.59 8.14
C VAL A 122 7.49 10.18 6.82
N GLY A 123 7.96 9.07 6.31
CA GLY A 123 7.48 8.35 5.13
C GLY A 123 7.25 6.89 5.44
N PHE A 124 7.25 6.06 4.39
CA PHE A 124 6.98 4.64 4.50
C PHE A 124 8.06 3.81 3.81
N SER A 125 8.19 2.56 4.28
CA SER A 125 8.88 1.47 3.60
C SER A 125 7.87 0.40 3.15
N CYS A 126 8.32 -0.58 2.39
CA CYS A 126 7.46 -1.64 1.85
C CYS A 126 6.77 -2.47 2.95
N VAL A 127 7.46 -2.69 4.07
CA VAL A 127 6.96 -3.52 5.18
C VAL A 127 5.72 -2.94 5.86
N LEU A 128 5.46 -1.63 5.76
CA LEU A 128 4.25 -1.01 6.31
C LEU A 128 2.98 -1.72 5.85
N CYS A 129 2.91 -1.93 4.54
CA CYS A 129 1.75 -2.54 3.89
C CYS A 129 1.92 -4.06 3.72
N HIS A 130 3.17 -4.54 3.55
CA HIS A 130 3.48 -5.93 3.21
C HIS A 130 4.06 -6.69 4.40
N SER A 131 3.36 -6.64 5.54
CA SER A 131 3.65 -7.48 6.71
C SER A 131 2.43 -7.64 7.59
N THR A 132 2.40 -8.71 8.38
CA THR A 132 1.32 -8.99 9.33
C THR A 132 1.83 -9.75 10.55
N ARG A 133 1.02 -9.79 11.61
CA ARG A 133 1.10 -10.79 12.68
C ARG A 133 -0.04 -11.77 12.51
N ILE A 134 0.26 -13.03 12.23
CA ILE A 134 -0.78 -14.04 11.94
C ILE A 134 -1.46 -14.48 13.25
N ARG A 135 -0.67 -14.65 14.32
CA ARG A 135 -1.17 -15.03 15.64
C ARG A 135 -1.27 -13.78 16.54
N ASP A 136 -2.01 -12.78 16.10
CA ASP A 136 -2.17 -11.59 16.92
C ASP A 136 -3.00 -11.92 18.19
N THR A 137 -2.29 -12.35 19.21
CA THR A 137 -2.83 -12.64 20.55
C THR A 137 -2.88 -11.38 21.42
N GLY A 138 -2.60 -10.20 20.85
CA GLY A 138 -2.38 -8.97 21.60
C GLY A 138 -1.00 -8.91 22.28
N ASN A 139 -0.19 -9.96 22.15
CA ASN A 139 1.18 -10.00 22.65
C ASN A 139 2.13 -9.43 21.59
N GLN A 140 2.80 -8.33 21.90
CA GLN A 140 3.79 -7.69 21.01
C GLN A 140 5.00 -8.57 20.67
N ALA A 141 5.19 -9.67 21.40
CA ALA A 141 6.28 -10.63 21.17
C ALA A 141 6.07 -11.52 19.93
N GLU A 142 4.88 -11.54 19.33
CA GLU A 142 4.64 -12.33 18.10
C GLU A 142 5.44 -11.78 16.93
N PRO A 143 6.15 -12.63 16.17
CA PRO A 143 6.99 -12.19 15.09
C PRO A 143 6.18 -11.58 13.94
N ILE A 144 6.74 -10.53 13.36
CA ILE A 144 6.21 -9.95 12.13
C ILE A 144 6.58 -10.86 10.96
N VAL A 145 5.57 -11.24 10.19
CA VAL A 145 5.72 -12.03 8.97
C VAL A 145 5.75 -11.06 7.78
N PRO A 146 6.90 -10.86 7.11
CA PRO A 146 6.96 -10.05 5.90
C PRO A 146 6.34 -10.79 4.71
N GLY A 147 5.75 -10.05 3.80
CA GLY A 147 5.21 -10.54 2.52
C GLY A 147 3.70 -10.47 2.39
N PRO A 148 2.88 -10.89 3.35
CA PRO A 148 1.42 -10.72 3.26
C PRO A 148 1.01 -9.25 3.39
N GLY A 149 -0.18 -8.91 2.90
CA GLY A 149 -0.80 -7.63 3.19
C GLY A 149 -1.08 -7.45 4.69
N ASN A 150 -0.96 -6.22 5.19
CA ASN A 150 -1.36 -5.89 6.55
C ASN A 150 -2.89 -5.83 6.64
N SER A 151 -3.48 -6.93 7.07
CA SER A 151 -4.93 -7.11 7.12
C SER A 151 -5.66 -6.16 8.07
N SER A 152 -4.97 -5.53 9.00
CA SER A 152 -5.52 -4.59 9.97
C SER A 152 -5.40 -3.12 9.56
N LEU A 153 -4.47 -2.80 8.65
CA LEU A 153 -4.10 -1.44 8.30
C LEU A 153 -5.23 -0.69 7.60
N ASN A 154 -5.76 0.33 8.23
CA ASN A 154 -6.71 1.29 7.66
C ASN A 154 -6.01 2.62 7.34
N LEU A 155 -5.15 2.59 6.30
CA LEU A 155 -4.31 3.72 5.91
C LEU A 155 -5.14 4.96 5.55
N PHE A 156 -6.30 4.78 4.89
CA PHE A 156 -7.14 5.89 4.48
C PHE A 156 -7.81 6.59 5.66
N ALA A 157 -8.27 5.84 6.67
CA ALA A 157 -8.79 6.45 7.89
C ALA A 157 -7.71 7.26 8.63
N TRP A 158 -6.46 6.77 8.65
CA TRP A 158 -5.34 7.54 9.21
C TRP A 158 -5.05 8.81 8.42
N ILE A 159 -5.01 8.73 7.08
CA ILE A 159 -4.82 9.91 6.21
C ILE A 159 -5.95 10.92 6.40
N ASP A 160 -7.19 10.48 6.54
CA ASP A 160 -8.34 11.34 6.82
C ASP A 160 -8.18 12.10 8.15
N SER A 161 -7.79 11.39 9.20
CA SER A 161 -7.50 12.00 10.51
C SER A 161 -6.35 13.01 10.41
N LEU A 162 -5.29 12.71 9.63
CA LEU A 162 -4.21 13.67 9.37
C LEU A 162 -4.73 14.93 8.67
N GLN A 163 -5.55 14.79 7.65
CA GLN A 163 -6.09 15.93 6.89
C GLN A 163 -6.96 16.82 7.78
N LYS A 164 -7.82 16.23 8.59
CA LYS A 164 -8.63 16.97 9.57
C LYS A 164 -7.76 17.76 10.54
N ALA A 165 -6.80 17.10 11.16
CA ALA A 165 -5.91 17.74 12.14
C ALA A 165 -5.03 18.84 11.52
N ILE A 166 -4.48 18.62 10.30
CA ILE A 166 -3.67 19.62 9.61
C ILE A 166 -4.52 20.81 9.16
N GLY A 167 -5.77 20.56 8.76
CA GLY A 167 -6.74 21.59 8.39
C GLY A 167 -7.21 22.45 9.57
N ASP A 168 -7.17 21.90 10.77
CA ASP A 168 -7.65 22.59 11.99
C ASP A 168 -6.75 23.76 12.38
N GLU A 169 -7.37 24.91 12.69
CA GLU A 169 -6.67 26.13 13.09
C GLU A 169 -5.93 25.98 14.45
N ARG A 170 -6.33 25.04 15.28
CA ARG A 170 -5.66 24.70 16.54
C ARG A 170 -4.22 24.24 16.33
N LEU A 171 -3.88 23.64 15.17
CA LEU A 171 -2.54 23.19 14.85
C LEU A 171 -1.66 24.37 14.40
N THR A 172 -0.90 24.93 15.31
CA THR A 172 0.03 26.02 15.04
C THR A 172 1.47 25.61 15.30
N VAL A 173 2.44 26.26 14.62
CA VAL A 173 3.88 26.02 14.84
C VAL A 173 4.26 26.16 16.31
N LYS A 174 3.67 27.14 17.01
CA LYS A 174 3.90 27.37 18.46
C LYS A 174 3.43 26.16 19.26
N LYS A 175 2.17 25.73 19.08
CA LYS A 175 1.63 24.56 19.80
C LYS A 175 2.42 23.29 19.52
N ILE A 176 2.80 23.05 18.24
CA ILE A 176 3.66 21.92 17.87
C ILE A 176 4.97 21.96 18.66
N SER A 177 5.66 23.11 18.66
CA SER A 177 6.95 23.25 19.34
C SER A 177 6.83 23.06 20.86
N ASP A 178 5.80 23.65 21.47
CA ASP A 178 5.59 23.58 22.92
C ASP A 178 5.24 22.15 23.37
N THR A 179 4.31 21.50 22.68
CA THR A 179 3.90 20.12 23.00
C THR A 179 5.05 19.13 22.72
N TYR A 180 5.79 19.31 21.62
CA TYR A 180 6.96 18.48 21.31
C TYR A 180 8.02 18.54 22.40
N MET A 181 8.35 19.74 22.87
CA MET A 181 9.30 19.94 23.97
C MET A 181 8.81 19.26 25.26
N GLN A 182 7.54 19.44 25.61
CA GLN A 182 6.94 18.83 26.81
C GLN A 182 6.97 17.29 26.74
N LYS A 183 6.60 16.73 25.60
CA LYS A 183 6.49 15.28 25.42
C LYS A 183 7.85 14.58 25.38
N THR A 184 8.82 15.18 24.71
CA THR A 184 10.10 14.52 24.47
C THR A 184 11.20 14.89 25.44
N GLY A 185 11.01 15.94 26.26
CA GLY A 185 12.06 16.51 27.11
C GLY A 185 13.27 17.06 26.33
N ARG A 186 13.17 17.16 25.00
CA ARG A 186 14.23 17.62 24.12
C ARG A 186 14.28 19.15 24.09
N GLN A 187 15.39 19.66 23.55
CA GLN A 187 15.52 21.10 23.26
C GLN A 187 14.39 21.56 22.33
N PRO A 188 13.94 22.82 22.48
CA PRO A 188 12.93 23.38 21.60
C PRO A 188 13.39 23.35 20.14
N LEU A 189 12.44 23.22 19.23
CA LEU A 189 12.71 23.25 17.79
C LEU A 189 13.47 24.51 17.39
N THR A 190 14.51 24.36 16.60
CA THR A 190 15.31 25.49 16.07
C THR A 190 14.48 26.40 15.20
N LEU A 191 14.97 27.61 14.92
CA LEU A 191 14.25 28.55 14.04
C LEU A 191 14.05 27.96 12.64
N SER A 192 15.07 27.32 12.06
CA SER A 192 14.97 26.69 10.74
C SER A 192 13.91 25.57 10.70
N GLN A 193 13.83 24.74 11.74
CA GLN A 193 12.82 23.70 11.88
C GLN A 193 11.41 24.30 11.99
N ARG A 194 11.21 25.34 12.81
CA ARG A 194 9.91 26.03 12.93
C ARG A 194 9.48 26.66 11.62
N VAL A 195 10.41 27.31 10.90
CA VAL A 195 10.14 27.88 9.57
C VAL A 195 9.74 26.79 8.58
N MET A 196 10.46 25.68 8.55
CA MET A 196 10.15 24.55 7.66
C MET A 196 8.77 23.95 7.97
N ILE A 197 8.46 23.71 9.24
CA ILE A 197 7.12 23.22 9.65
C ILE A 197 6.03 24.23 9.24
N GLY A 198 6.28 25.53 9.42
CA GLY A 198 5.33 26.58 9.00
C GLY A 198 5.09 26.61 7.49
N LEU A 199 6.13 26.46 6.69
CA LEU A 199 6.03 26.39 5.23
C LEU A 199 5.28 25.13 4.80
N TRP A 200 5.63 23.98 5.38
CA TRP A 200 4.95 22.71 5.12
C TRP A 200 3.45 22.78 5.48
N LEU A 201 3.12 23.29 6.68
CA LEU A 201 1.74 23.42 7.14
C LEU A 201 0.91 24.31 6.20
N ARG A 202 1.48 25.46 5.80
CA ARG A 202 0.83 26.35 4.82
C ARG A 202 0.63 25.70 3.48
N GLY A 203 1.67 25.02 2.95
CA GLY A 203 1.61 24.32 1.68
C GLY A 203 0.58 23.20 1.69
N PHE A 204 0.55 22.40 2.76
CA PHE A 204 -0.40 21.30 2.89
C PHE A 204 -1.85 21.81 2.98
N ARG A 205 -2.12 22.84 3.79
CA ARG A 205 -3.45 23.47 3.87
C ARG A 205 -3.90 24.06 2.53
N LYS A 206 -2.98 24.66 1.79
CA LYS A 206 -3.28 25.14 0.44
C LYS A 206 -3.65 23.98 -0.49
N THR A 207 -2.90 22.89 -0.46
CA THR A 207 -3.20 21.68 -1.24
C THR A 207 -4.54 21.07 -0.85
N LEU A 208 -4.88 21.02 0.44
CA LEU A 208 -6.20 20.57 0.90
C LEU A 208 -7.31 21.43 0.29
N ALA A 209 -7.19 22.75 0.37
CA ALA A 209 -8.19 23.67 -0.14
C ALA A 209 -8.34 23.62 -1.67
N GLU A 210 -7.22 23.57 -2.42
CA GLU A 210 -7.22 23.54 -3.89
C GLU A 210 -7.49 22.15 -4.46
N GLY A 211 -7.01 21.10 -3.81
CA GLY A 211 -7.14 19.72 -4.26
C GLY A 211 -8.58 19.23 -4.26
N PHE A 212 -9.36 19.63 -3.29
CA PHE A 212 -10.79 19.28 -3.22
C PHE A 212 -11.61 20.04 -4.26
N SER A 213 -11.28 21.32 -4.50
CA SER A 213 -12.03 22.14 -5.48
C SER A 213 -11.88 21.64 -6.92
N LYS A 214 -10.73 21.04 -7.28
CA LYS A 214 -10.48 20.56 -8.66
C LYS A 214 -11.26 19.29 -9.00
N TYR A 215 -11.49 18.41 -8.04
CA TYR A 215 -12.03 17.08 -8.28
C TYR A 215 -13.20 16.67 -7.37
N ASP A 216 -13.67 17.58 -6.52
CA ASP A 216 -14.67 17.30 -5.47
C ASP A 216 -14.35 16.04 -4.64
N GLU A 217 -13.05 15.77 -4.47
CA GLU A 217 -12.54 14.59 -3.77
C GLU A 217 -11.44 14.94 -2.78
N PRO A 218 -11.54 14.45 -1.54
CA PRO A 218 -10.44 14.52 -0.59
C PRO A 218 -9.21 13.76 -1.10
N PHE A 219 -8.03 14.23 -0.74
CA PHE A 219 -6.79 13.47 -0.91
C PHE A 219 -6.91 12.15 -0.14
N GLY A 220 -6.53 11.02 -0.75
CA GLY A 220 -6.81 9.71 -0.15
C GLY A 220 -8.23 9.20 -0.40
N GLY A 221 -9.09 10.04 -0.82
CA GLY A 221 -10.26 9.91 -1.63
C GLY A 221 -11.32 8.90 -1.27
N ASP A 222 -11.56 8.68 0.00
CA ASP A 222 -12.54 7.70 0.38
C ASP A 222 -13.82 8.28 0.97
N LEU A 223 -13.83 9.56 1.10
CA LEU A 223 -14.93 10.31 1.70
C LEU A 223 -15.96 10.69 0.66
N SER A 224 -15.98 10.02 -0.49
CA SER A 224 -17.03 10.28 -1.43
C SER A 224 -18.35 9.86 -0.80
N LEU A 225 -19.12 10.82 -0.52
CA LEU A 225 -20.48 10.72 0.00
C LEU A 225 -21.45 10.33 -1.10
N THR A 226 -20.97 9.92 -2.28
CA THR A 226 -21.86 9.41 -3.32
C THR A 226 -22.27 7.98 -2.99
N PRO A 227 -23.51 7.59 -3.25
CA PRO A 227 -23.98 6.21 -3.03
C PRO A 227 -23.15 5.14 -3.75
N GLU A 228 -22.35 5.55 -4.73
CA GLU A 228 -21.55 4.68 -5.59
C GLU A 228 -20.14 4.40 -5.02
N CYS A 229 -19.67 5.20 -4.07
CA CYS A 229 -18.38 5.02 -3.43
C CYS A 229 -18.56 4.78 -1.94
N VAL A 230 -18.10 3.64 -1.47
CA VAL A 230 -18.08 3.31 -0.04
C VAL A 230 -16.66 3.50 0.51
N PRO A 231 -16.49 3.70 1.82
CA PRO A 231 -15.18 3.77 2.44
C PRO A 231 -14.30 2.56 2.15
N THR A 232 -13.00 2.79 2.02
CA THR A 232 -12.03 1.75 1.63
C THR A 232 -11.90 0.65 2.69
N GLY A 233 -11.76 1.04 3.96
CA GLY A 233 -11.61 0.11 5.07
C GLY A 233 -10.23 -0.58 5.15
N PRO A 234 -10.02 -1.43 6.17
CA PRO A 234 -8.74 -2.09 6.42
C PRO A 234 -8.27 -2.99 5.28
N ASP A 235 -6.95 -3.04 5.07
CA ASP A 235 -6.23 -3.83 4.06
C ASP A 235 -6.58 -3.47 2.61
N ARG A 236 -7.30 -2.40 2.39
CA ARG A 236 -7.70 -2.00 1.04
C ARG A 236 -7.18 -0.63 0.67
N THR A 237 -6.89 -0.47 -0.61
CA THR A 237 -6.44 0.78 -1.23
C THR A 237 -7.18 1.01 -2.55
N GLN A 238 -7.03 2.20 -3.11
CA GLN A 238 -7.59 2.56 -4.41
C GLN A 238 -6.48 3.12 -5.34
N PRO A 239 -5.47 2.32 -5.70
CA PRO A 239 -4.31 2.81 -6.46
C PRO A 239 -4.70 3.36 -7.84
N PHE A 240 -5.69 2.78 -8.50
CA PHE A 240 -6.17 3.27 -9.79
C PHE A 240 -6.82 4.65 -9.72
N ARG A 241 -7.49 4.96 -8.63
CA ARG A 241 -8.02 6.29 -8.37
C ARG A 241 -6.91 7.33 -8.33
N THR A 242 -5.83 7.03 -7.61
CA THR A 242 -4.63 7.87 -7.58
C THR A 242 -3.99 8.00 -8.98
N ILE A 243 -3.85 6.90 -9.71
CA ILE A 243 -3.30 6.91 -11.07
C ILE A 243 -4.18 7.74 -12.02
N VAL A 244 -5.49 7.55 -12.01
CA VAL A 244 -6.43 8.33 -12.84
C VAL A 244 -6.30 9.83 -12.56
N ARG A 245 -6.20 10.22 -11.31
CA ARG A 245 -6.02 11.62 -10.92
C ARG A 245 -4.66 12.19 -11.32
N ARG A 246 -3.59 11.48 -11.01
CA ARG A 246 -2.21 11.99 -11.12
C ARG A 246 -1.57 11.77 -12.51
N VAL A 247 -1.96 10.69 -13.21
CA VAL A 247 -1.40 10.34 -14.53
C VAL A 247 -2.32 10.79 -15.66
N LEU A 248 -3.63 10.60 -15.51
CA LEU A 248 -4.60 10.98 -16.55
C LEU A 248 -5.15 12.39 -16.38
N ASP A 249 -4.91 13.05 -15.26
CA ASP A 249 -5.51 14.34 -14.87
C ASP A 249 -7.04 14.33 -15.05
N ARG A 250 -7.69 13.31 -14.46
CA ARG A 250 -9.14 13.10 -14.52
C ARG A 250 -9.70 12.87 -13.12
N PRO A 251 -10.97 13.23 -12.88
CA PRO A 251 -11.65 12.90 -11.64
C PRO A 251 -11.70 11.38 -11.44
N GLY A 252 -11.35 10.93 -10.24
CA GLY A 252 -11.51 9.52 -9.82
C GLY A 252 -12.84 9.26 -9.11
N THR A 253 -13.75 10.24 -9.07
CA THR A 253 -15.09 10.13 -8.48
C THR A 253 -15.87 8.96 -9.08
N SER A 254 -16.69 8.34 -8.27
CA SER A 254 -17.50 7.14 -8.62
C SER A 254 -16.69 5.88 -9.00
N MET A 255 -15.40 5.82 -8.69
CA MET A 255 -14.61 4.60 -8.90
C MET A 255 -14.61 3.73 -7.64
N SER A 256 -15.26 2.57 -7.72
CA SER A 256 -15.28 1.56 -6.65
C SER A 256 -14.22 0.48 -6.89
N VAL A 257 -13.00 0.89 -7.25
CA VAL A 257 -11.90 0.00 -7.63
C VAL A 257 -11.03 -0.30 -6.41
N TYR A 258 -11.58 -1.09 -5.50
CA TYR A 258 -10.87 -1.50 -4.30
C TYR A 258 -9.85 -2.59 -4.60
N THR A 259 -8.68 -2.46 -4.00
CA THR A 259 -7.61 -3.44 -4.14
C THR A 259 -7.01 -3.69 -2.77
N LYS A 260 -6.98 -4.95 -2.35
CA LYS A 260 -6.22 -5.29 -1.16
C LYS A 260 -4.72 -5.14 -1.39
N VAL A 261 -3.95 -5.01 -0.32
CA VAL A 261 -2.50 -5.11 -0.40
C VAL A 261 -2.13 -6.55 -0.77
N GLY A 262 -1.51 -6.74 -1.92
CA GLY A 262 -1.14 -8.07 -2.43
C GLY A 262 0.00 -8.70 -1.64
N THR A 263 0.07 -10.04 -1.64
CA THR A 263 1.21 -10.77 -1.10
C THR A 263 2.40 -10.71 -2.05
N VAL A 264 3.61 -10.47 -1.52
CA VAL A 264 4.85 -10.30 -2.29
C VAL A 264 5.84 -11.45 -2.08
N TYR A 265 5.35 -12.68 -2.03
CA TYR A 265 6.22 -13.86 -2.00
C TYR A 265 6.68 -14.27 -3.37
N GLN A 266 7.95 -14.72 -3.46
CA GLN A 266 8.53 -15.33 -4.64
C GLN A 266 8.12 -14.65 -5.96
N GLU A 267 8.25 -13.33 -6.01
CA GLU A 267 7.83 -12.54 -7.18
C GLU A 267 8.49 -12.99 -8.49
N GLN A 268 9.63 -13.70 -8.42
CA GLN A 268 10.28 -14.35 -9.56
C GLN A 268 9.41 -15.42 -10.25
N LEU A 269 8.41 -15.98 -9.56
CA LEU A 269 7.49 -16.96 -10.13
C LEU A 269 6.40 -16.31 -11.00
N ARG A 270 6.41 -14.98 -11.10
CA ARG A 270 5.39 -14.21 -11.80
C ARG A 270 6.01 -13.41 -12.92
N GLU A 271 5.70 -13.75 -14.14
CA GLU A 271 6.05 -12.89 -15.28
C GLU A 271 5.28 -11.57 -15.23
N TRP A 272 4.00 -11.64 -14.89
CA TRP A 272 3.11 -10.48 -14.78
C TRP A 272 2.61 -10.31 -13.35
N SER A 273 2.69 -9.09 -12.84
CA SER A 273 2.28 -8.73 -11.48
C SER A 273 0.96 -7.95 -11.46
N GLN A 274 0.48 -7.66 -10.26
CA GLN A 274 -0.85 -7.18 -9.93
C GLN A 274 -1.93 -8.26 -10.14
N PHE A 275 -3.12 -8.03 -9.59
CA PHE A 275 -4.22 -9.01 -9.68
C PHE A 275 -4.75 -9.20 -11.11
N ASP A 276 -4.56 -8.21 -11.97
CA ASP A 276 -4.96 -8.21 -13.38
C ASP A 276 -3.79 -8.47 -14.35
N GLY A 277 -2.60 -8.75 -13.81
CA GLY A 277 -1.41 -8.97 -14.63
C GLY A 277 -1.01 -7.73 -15.44
N SER A 278 -1.21 -6.53 -14.89
CA SER A 278 -1.03 -5.28 -15.66
C SER A 278 0.40 -4.83 -15.82
N ILE A 279 1.36 -5.35 -15.04
CA ILE A 279 2.76 -4.91 -15.06
C ILE A 279 3.70 -6.12 -15.06
N ARG A 280 4.67 -6.11 -16.00
CA ARG A 280 5.66 -7.17 -16.14
C ARG A 280 6.91 -6.92 -15.31
N ASP A 281 7.46 -5.71 -15.36
CA ASP A 281 8.71 -5.38 -14.65
C ASP A 281 8.48 -5.21 -13.15
N LEU A 282 9.28 -5.90 -12.34
CA LEU A 282 9.16 -5.91 -10.88
C LEU A 282 9.53 -4.56 -10.25
N ASN A 283 10.58 -3.91 -10.74
CA ASN A 283 11.01 -2.60 -10.21
C ASN A 283 10.00 -1.51 -10.57
N ALA A 284 9.48 -1.55 -11.81
CA ALA A 284 8.42 -0.66 -12.27
C ALA A 284 7.15 -0.82 -11.43
N ARG A 285 6.76 -2.06 -11.13
CA ARG A 285 5.64 -2.34 -10.22
C ARG A 285 5.84 -1.72 -8.84
N SER A 286 7.03 -1.90 -8.25
CA SER A 286 7.34 -1.38 -6.91
C SER A 286 7.38 0.15 -6.90
N ALA A 287 7.96 0.77 -7.92
CA ALA A 287 7.93 2.22 -8.09
C ALA A 287 6.50 2.77 -8.27
N LEU A 288 5.65 2.06 -9.02
CA LEU A 288 4.25 2.45 -9.18
C LEU A 288 3.45 2.29 -7.88
N ALA A 289 3.74 1.28 -7.08
CA ALA A 289 3.15 1.12 -5.75
C ALA A 289 3.57 2.27 -4.82
N ALA A 290 4.85 2.66 -4.81
CA ALA A 290 5.34 3.82 -4.07
C ALA A 290 4.66 5.13 -4.55
N PHE A 291 4.53 5.31 -5.87
CA PHE A 291 3.81 6.43 -6.46
C PHE A 291 2.34 6.48 -6.04
N ALA A 292 1.65 5.34 -6.04
CA ALA A 292 0.28 5.23 -5.59
C ALA A 292 0.13 5.52 -4.08
N ALA A 293 1.17 5.22 -3.29
CA ALA A 293 1.24 5.53 -1.86
C ALA A 293 1.63 6.99 -1.55
N GLY A 294 1.96 7.79 -2.56
CA GLY A 294 2.22 9.23 -2.39
C GLY A 294 3.58 9.73 -2.86
N ALA A 295 4.51 8.86 -3.22
CA ALA A 295 5.77 9.27 -3.83
C ALA A 295 5.55 10.11 -5.10
N THR A 296 6.53 10.91 -5.48
CA THR A 296 6.52 11.67 -6.72
C THR A 296 7.55 11.13 -7.70
N VAL A 297 7.44 11.53 -8.97
CA VAL A 297 8.45 11.21 -9.98
C VAL A 297 9.82 11.73 -9.54
N ASP A 298 9.87 12.96 -9.00
CA ASP A 298 11.13 13.57 -8.54
C ASP A 298 11.72 12.82 -7.34
N ASN A 299 10.91 12.44 -6.35
CA ASN A 299 11.39 11.66 -5.20
C ASN A 299 11.93 10.29 -5.65
N LEU A 300 11.24 9.62 -6.57
CA LEU A 300 11.67 8.33 -7.12
C LEU A 300 12.93 8.42 -8.00
N ALA A 301 13.32 9.63 -8.43
CA ALA A 301 14.57 9.87 -9.13
C ALA A 301 15.78 10.05 -8.19
N ILE A 302 15.58 10.26 -6.90
CA ILE A 302 16.65 10.37 -5.90
C ILE A 302 17.39 9.05 -5.81
N PRO A 303 18.74 9.02 -5.97
CA PRO A 303 19.51 7.78 -6.02
C PRO A 303 19.29 6.84 -4.83
N GLU A 304 19.25 7.37 -3.62
CA GLU A 304 18.98 6.63 -2.38
C GLU A 304 17.57 5.96 -2.44
N ILE A 305 16.53 6.73 -2.74
CA ILE A 305 15.15 6.23 -2.82
C ILE A 305 15.01 5.20 -3.94
N ALA A 306 15.58 5.49 -5.12
CA ALA A 306 15.59 4.55 -6.22
C ALA A 306 16.34 3.25 -5.87
N GLY A 307 17.45 3.36 -5.14
CA GLY A 307 18.21 2.25 -4.60
C GLY A 307 17.35 1.40 -3.66
N ASN A 308 16.72 2.02 -2.68
CA ASN A 308 15.86 1.35 -1.71
C ASN A 308 14.70 0.57 -2.39
N VAL A 309 14.02 1.19 -3.36
CA VAL A 309 12.92 0.54 -4.10
C VAL A 309 13.42 -0.69 -4.87
N ARG A 310 14.60 -0.62 -5.50
CA ARG A 310 15.18 -1.75 -6.22
C ARG A 310 15.63 -2.86 -5.27
N GLN A 311 16.30 -2.53 -4.19
CA GLN A 311 16.74 -3.50 -3.18
C GLN A 311 15.54 -4.18 -2.50
N ALA A 312 14.50 -3.43 -2.16
CA ALA A 312 13.27 -4.00 -1.63
C ALA A 312 12.58 -4.94 -2.64
N SER A 313 12.62 -4.62 -3.94
CA SER A 313 12.11 -5.49 -5.00
C SER A 313 12.93 -6.77 -5.09
N GLU A 314 14.25 -6.69 -4.94
CA GLU A 314 15.12 -7.86 -4.94
C GLU A 314 14.85 -8.77 -3.74
N TYR A 315 14.56 -8.19 -2.56
CA TYR A 315 14.13 -8.97 -1.40
C TYR A 315 12.85 -9.76 -1.69
N THR A 316 11.83 -9.13 -2.27
CA THR A 316 10.55 -9.81 -2.56
C THR A 316 10.66 -10.84 -3.67
N ARG A 317 11.68 -10.75 -4.52
CA ARG A 317 11.92 -11.72 -5.60
C ARG A 317 12.00 -13.15 -5.08
N THR A 318 12.68 -13.37 -3.96
CA THR A 318 12.94 -14.69 -3.38
C THR A 318 12.32 -14.90 -1.99
N LEU A 319 11.64 -13.89 -1.45
CA LEU A 319 10.99 -13.97 -0.15
C LEU A 319 10.00 -15.12 -0.10
N ARG A 320 10.16 -16.01 0.87
CA ARG A 320 9.23 -17.12 1.13
C ARG A 320 8.42 -16.87 2.39
N GLY A 321 7.17 -17.23 2.36
CA GLY A 321 6.33 -17.22 3.55
C GLY A 321 6.68 -18.37 4.50
N PRO A 322 6.25 -18.28 5.75
CA PRO A 322 6.39 -19.38 6.70
C PRO A 322 5.54 -20.58 6.27
N THR A 323 5.89 -21.76 6.76
CA THR A 323 5.00 -22.93 6.67
C THR A 323 3.94 -22.88 7.77
N TYR A 324 2.81 -23.55 7.54
CA TYR A 324 1.75 -23.64 8.55
C TYR A 324 2.25 -24.21 9.88
N ALA A 325 3.10 -25.23 9.83
CA ALA A 325 3.70 -25.85 11.02
C ALA A 325 4.63 -24.90 11.81
N GLN A 326 5.29 -23.96 11.13
CA GLN A 326 6.09 -22.92 11.80
C GLN A 326 5.21 -21.93 12.57
N VAL A 327 4.04 -21.61 12.03
CA VAL A 327 3.12 -20.66 12.67
C VAL A 327 2.23 -21.32 13.72
N PHE A 328 1.78 -22.55 13.47
CA PHE A 328 0.86 -23.32 14.33
C PHE A 328 1.44 -24.69 14.69
N PRO A 329 2.56 -24.77 15.41
CA PRO A 329 3.20 -26.04 15.75
C PRO A 329 2.32 -26.95 16.61
N GLU A 330 1.39 -26.39 17.35
CA GLU A 330 0.40 -27.12 18.17
C GLU A 330 -0.74 -27.75 17.35
N ARG A 331 -0.78 -27.52 16.03
CA ARG A 331 -1.81 -28.01 15.11
C ARG A 331 -1.21 -28.86 13.99
N PRO A 332 -0.77 -30.10 14.29
CA PRO A 332 -0.26 -30.97 13.25
C PRO A 332 -1.33 -31.27 12.20
N LEU A 333 -0.90 -31.33 10.94
CA LEU A 333 -1.78 -31.63 9.82
C LEU A 333 -2.08 -33.14 9.76
N ASP A 334 -3.31 -33.48 9.38
CA ASP A 334 -3.70 -34.86 9.09
C ASP A 334 -3.13 -35.33 7.74
N ALA A 335 -2.14 -36.21 7.78
CA ALA A 335 -1.43 -36.66 6.57
C ALA A 335 -2.35 -37.35 5.56
N GLU A 336 -3.39 -38.07 6.00
CA GLU A 336 -4.34 -38.71 5.09
C GLU A 336 -5.28 -37.71 4.43
N LYS A 337 -5.74 -36.70 5.17
CA LYS A 337 -6.49 -35.58 4.58
C LYS A 337 -5.63 -34.80 3.59
N VAL A 338 -4.39 -34.50 3.95
CA VAL A 338 -3.43 -33.83 3.04
C VAL A 338 -3.26 -34.63 1.74
N ARG A 339 -3.08 -35.95 1.82
CA ARG A 339 -2.93 -36.81 0.64
C ARG A 339 -4.17 -36.79 -0.24
N ARG A 340 -5.37 -36.94 0.35
CA ARG A 340 -6.65 -36.86 -0.40
C ARG A 340 -6.89 -35.46 -0.96
N GLY A 341 -6.62 -34.44 -0.19
CA GLY A 341 -6.75 -33.04 -0.61
C GLY A 341 -5.81 -32.69 -1.77
N LYS A 342 -4.57 -33.20 -1.75
CA LYS A 342 -3.64 -33.08 -2.88
C LYS A 342 -4.23 -33.67 -4.16
N ALA A 343 -4.84 -34.87 -4.08
CA ALA A 343 -5.45 -35.50 -5.24
C ALA A 343 -6.58 -34.62 -5.84
N ILE A 344 -7.40 -33.99 -5.00
CA ILE A 344 -8.44 -33.05 -5.44
C ILE A 344 -7.79 -31.83 -6.11
N TYR A 345 -6.80 -31.22 -5.47
CA TYR A 345 -6.07 -30.07 -5.99
C TYR A 345 -5.48 -30.33 -7.38
N MET A 346 -4.88 -31.50 -7.57
CA MET A 346 -4.28 -31.97 -8.82
C MET A 346 -5.31 -32.44 -9.87
N GLY A 347 -6.59 -32.52 -9.53
CA GLY A 347 -7.64 -32.73 -10.50
C GLY A 347 -8.35 -34.09 -10.47
N THR A 348 -8.34 -34.78 -9.35
CA THR A 348 -9.25 -35.90 -9.13
C THR A 348 -10.65 -35.35 -8.85
N GLY A 349 -11.52 -35.34 -9.86
CA GLY A 349 -12.89 -34.81 -9.73
C GLY A 349 -13.47 -34.32 -11.07
N PRO A 350 -14.74 -33.88 -11.07
CA PRO A 350 -15.46 -33.43 -12.27
C PRO A 350 -15.12 -31.95 -12.58
N TYR A 351 -13.88 -31.67 -12.98
CA TYR A 351 -13.47 -30.34 -13.43
C TYR A 351 -13.86 -30.07 -14.88
N ALA A 352 -14.24 -28.83 -15.18
CA ALA A 352 -14.39 -28.36 -16.55
C ALA A 352 -13.04 -28.34 -17.28
N SER A 353 -13.06 -28.33 -18.61
CA SER A 353 -11.87 -28.17 -19.44
C SER A 353 -12.01 -26.98 -20.37
N VAL A 354 -10.88 -26.35 -20.71
CA VAL A 354 -10.80 -25.25 -21.68
C VAL A 354 -9.78 -25.57 -22.75
N GLY A 355 -10.01 -25.09 -23.95
CA GLY A 355 -9.03 -25.20 -25.04
C GLY A 355 -7.93 -24.16 -24.90
N VAL A 356 -6.66 -24.60 -24.81
CA VAL A 356 -5.50 -23.70 -24.76
C VAL A 356 -4.48 -24.21 -25.76
N ASN A 357 -4.09 -23.41 -26.74
CA ASN A 357 -3.12 -23.77 -27.79
C ASN A 357 -3.39 -25.13 -28.44
N GLY A 358 -4.66 -25.43 -28.73
CA GLY A 358 -5.09 -26.70 -29.34
C GLY A 358 -5.17 -27.91 -28.41
N LYS A 359 -4.88 -27.74 -27.12
CA LYS A 359 -5.01 -28.79 -26.09
C LYS A 359 -6.21 -28.52 -25.19
N GLN A 360 -6.82 -29.57 -24.66
CA GLN A 360 -7.82 -29.48 -23.61
C GLN A 360 -7.13 -29.49 -22.24
N VAL A 361 -7.20 -28.36 -21.52
CA VAL A 361 -6.64 -28.23 -20.18
C VAL A 361 -7.78 -28.30 -19.16
N LYS A 362 -7.66 -29.22 -18.21
CA LYS A 362 -8.61 -29.36 -17.12
C LYS A 362 -8.42 -28.20 -16.12
N LEU A 363 -9.50 -27.50 -15.76
CA LEU A 363 -9.46 -26.37 -14.85
C LEU A 363 -9.33 -26.82 -13.39
N THR A 364 -8.17 -27.36 -13.04
CA THR A 364 -7.82 -27.75 -11.67
C THR A 364 -7.16 -26.59 -10.91
N CYS A 365 -7.09 -26.69 -9.59
CA CYS A 365 -6.33 -25.72 -8.80
C CYS A 365 -4.86 -25.68 -9.26
N ASP A 366 -4.25 -26.85 -9.46
CA ASP A 366 -2.88 -26.98 -9.95
C ASP A 366 -2.68 -26.35 -11.32
N ALA A 367 -3.55 -26.60 -12.28
CA ALA A 367 -3.42 -26.03 -13.63
C ALA A 367 -3.36 -24.51 -13.61
N CYS A 368 -4.12 -23.85 -12.71
CA CYS A 368 -4.15 -22.40 -12.59
C CYS A 368 -3.06 -21.85 -11.67
N HIS A 369 -2.73 -22.55 -10.59
CA HIS A 369 -1.90 -21.98 -9.52
C HIS A 369 -0.54 -22.65 -9.34
N GLY A 370 -0.34 -23.87 -9.87
CA GLY A 370 0.86 -24.68 -9.62
C GLY A 370 0.89 -25.28 -8.21
N HIS A 371 1.99 -25.94 -7.86
CA HIS A 371 2.17 -26.60 -6.56
C HIS A 371 3.63 -26.71 -6.15
N PRO A 372 3.95 -26.88 -4.86
CA PRO A 372 5.31 -27.19 -4.43
C PRO A 372 5.61 -28.68 -4.60
N GLU A 373 6.78 -29.00 -5.16
CA GLU A 373 7.33 -30.34 -5.25
C GLU A 373 8.81 -30.32 -4.88
N ASN A 374 9.23 -31.13 -3.91
CA ASN A 374 10.63 -31.19 -3.43
C ASN A 374 11.26 -29.81 -3.12
N GLY A 375 10.48 -28.88 -2.57
CA GLY A 375 10.93 -27.54 -2.22
C GLY A 375 11.02 -26.55 -3.40
N VAL A 376 10.62 -26.98 -4.60
CA VAL A 376 10.55 -26.15 -5.81
C VAL A 376 9.09 -25.95 -6.19
N TRP A 377 8.75 -24.74 -6.67
CA TRP A 377 7.42 -24.48 -7.20
C TRP A 377 7.32 -24.96 -8.64
N ILE A 378 6.38 -25.85 -8.90
CA ILE A 378 6.03 -26.33 -10.24
C ILE A 378 4.87 -25.49 -10.74
N ALA A 379 5.08 -24.76 -11.84
CA ALA A 379 4.05 -23.92 -12.43
C ALA A 379 2.95 -24.75 -13.11
N GLY A 380 1.70 -24.37 -12.90
CA GLY A 380 0.58 -24.93 -13.62
C GLY A 380 0.53 -24.47 -15.09
N GLU A 381 -0.12 -25.25 -15.96
CA GLU A 381 -0.22 -24.94 -17.41
C GLU A 381 -0.87 -23.57 -17.70
N LEU A 382 -1.73 -23.09 -16.82
CA LEU A 382 -2.45 -21.81 -16.93
C LEU A 382 -1.90 -20.74 -15.97
N GLN A 383 -0.85 -21.03 -15.21
CA GLN A 383 -0.25 -20.05 -14.32
C GLN A 383 0.26 -18.84 -15.13
N GLY A 384 -0.05 -17.64 -14.68
CA GLY A 384 0.28 -16.39 -15.38
C GLY A 384 -0.69 -16.01 -16.52
N ALA A 385 -1.63 -16.89 -16.88
CA ALA A 385 -2.68 -16.54 -17.83
C ALA A 385 -3.74 -15.63 -17.18
N VAL A 386 -4.30 -14.72 -17.97
CA VAL A 386 -5.44 -13.88 -17.56
C VAL A 386 -6.74 -14.62 -17.85
N VAL A 387 -7.51 -14.91 -16.81
CA VAL A 387 -8.87 -15.47 -16.93
C VAL A 387 -9.85 -14.32 -17.11
N PRO A 388 -10.71 -14.34 -18.15
CA PRO A 388 -11.76 -13.32 -18.34
C PRO A 388 -12.63 -13.17 -17.08
N TRP A 389 -12.96 -11.93 -16.74
CA TRP A 389 -13.76 -11.68 -15.54
C TRP A 389 -15.16 -12.32 -15.64
N GLU A 390 -15.72 -12.45 -16.84
CA GLU A 390 -16.99 -13.13 -17.12
C GLU A 390 -16.92 -14.62 -16.78
N GLN A 391 -15.75 -15.24 -16.91
CA GLN A 391 -15.51 -16.65 -16.60
C GLN A 391 -15.28 -16.85 -15.10
N ILE A 392 -14.38 -16.07 -14.49
CA ILE A 392 -14.06 -16.19 -13.06
C ILE A 392 -15.18 -15.62 -12.17
N LYS A 393 -15.95 -14.66 -12.67
CA LYS A 393 -17.13 -14.03 -12.04
C LYS A 393 -16.85 -13.32 -10.71
N THR A 394 -15.59 -12.99 -10.42
CA THR A 394 -15.25 -12.13 -9.29
C THR A 394 -15.62 -10.68 -9.59
N ASP A 395 -15.50 -9.78 -8.61
CA ASP A 395 -15.86 -8.38 -8.81
C ASP A 395 -15.16 -7.78 -10.04
N PRO A 396 -15.89 -7.20 -11.00
CA PRO A 396 -15.32 -6.72 -12.25
C PRO A 396 -14.69 -5.33 -12.20
N GLU A 397 -14.97 -4.54 -11.15
CA GLU A 397 -14.66 -3.10 -11.11
C GLU A 397 -13.19 -2.81 -11.40
N ARG A 398 -12.26 -3.66 -10.92
CA ARG A 398 -10.83 -3.47 -11.14
C ARG A 398 -10.42 -3.50 -12.62
N VAL A 399 -11.14 -4.22 -13.47
CA VAL A 399 -10.77 -4.45 -14.88
C VAL A 399 -11.76 -3.84 -15.87
N THR A 400 -12.89 -3.32 -15.39
CA THR A 400 -13.95 -2.73 -16.23
C THR A 400 -14.15 -1.23 -16.02
N TYR A 401 -13.42 -0.61 -15.08
CA TYR A 401 -13.60 0.81 -14.84
C TYR A 401 -13.25 1.67 -16.09
N ARG A 402 -13.89 2.82 -16.18
CA ARG A 402 -13.94 3.70 -17.36
C ARG A 402 -12.58 3.99 -18.03
N TYR A 403 -11.50 4.02 -17.25
CA TYR A 403 -10.18 4.45 -17.74
C TYR A 403 -9.19 3.29 -17.89
N TYR A 404 -9.60 2.04 -17.65
CA TYR A 404 -8.71 0.88 -17.63
C TYR A 404 -7.83 0.79 -18.88
N ASP A 405 -8.41 0.94 -20.07
CA ASP A 405 -7.70 0.81 -21.35
C ASP A 405 -6.81 2.02 -21.69
N ARG A 406 -6.90 3.12 -20.93
CA ARG A 406 -6.17 4.36 -21.20
C ARG A 406 -4.91 4.54 -20.35
N ILE A 407 -4.82 3.82 -19.22
CA ILE A 407 -3.72 3.97 -18.28
C ILE A 407 -2.39 3.53 -18.86
N PRO A 408 -2.25 2.38 -19.56
CA PRO A 408 -0.95 1.89 -19.99
C PRO A 408 -0.20 2.87 -20.92
N ASP A 409 -0.86 3.48 -21.89
CA ASP A 409 -0.23 4.43 -22.81
C ASP A 409 0.24 5.70 -22.10
N ARG A 410 -0.55 6.20 -21.16
CA ARG A 410 -0.20 7.38 -20.37
C ARG A 410 0.87 7.08 -19.33
N LEU A 411 0.83 5.91 -18.74
CA LEU A 411 1.80 5.48 -17.77
C LEU A 411 3.19 5.26 -18.39
N ALA A 412 3.25 4.69 -19.60
CA ALA A 412 4.48 4.52 -20.36
C ALA A 412 5.17 5.87 -20.71
N ALA A 413 4.41 6.95 -20.79
CA ALA A 413 4.92 8.30 -21.04
C ALA A 413 5.06 9.17 -19.79
N PHE A 414 4.73 8.62 -18.61
CA PHE A 414 4.63 9.42 -17.38
C PHE A 414 5.98 9.67 -16.72
N PHE A 415 6.83 8.65 -16.66
CA PHE A 415 8.20 8.79 -16.22
C PHE A 415 9.06 9.30 -17.39
N PRO A 416 9.87 10.36 -17.19
CA PRO A 416 10.70 10.91 -18.27
C PRO A 416 11.78 9.90 -18.70
N ALA A 417 12.26 10.07 -19.92
CA ALA A 417 13.37 9.28 -20.47
C ALA A 417 14.57 9.31 -19.52
N LYS A 418 15.21 8.15 -19.29
CA LYS A 418 16.32 7.94 -18.37
C LYS A 418 15.94 8.02 -16.87
N HIS A 419 14.66 8.13 -16.54
CA HIS A 419 14.24 7.97 -15.15
C HIS A 419 14.57 6.56 -14.66
N PRO A 420 14.98 6.36 -13.40
CA PRO A 420 15.30 5.03 -12.85
C PRO A 420 14.21 3.98 -13.04
N PHE A 421 12.96 4.41 -13.16
CA PHE A 421 11.77 3.56 -13.30
C PHE A 421 10.96 3.90 -14.55
N GLU A 422 11.66 4.23 -15.66
CA GLU A 422 11.01 4.42 -16.96
C GLU A 422 10.26 3.15 -17.37
N PHE A 423 8.97 3.29 -17.71
CA PHE A 423 8.16 2.19 -18.19
C PHE A 423 8.31 2.01 -19.68
N LYS A 424 8.45 0.77 -20.12
CA LYS A 424 8.26 0.41 -21.52
C LYS A 424 6.80 0.05 -21.75
N ARG A 425 6.25 0.49 -22.87
CA ARG A 425 4.84 0.20 -23.18
C ARG A 425 4.52 -1.28 -23.24
N GLU A 426 5.47 -2.10 -23.69
CA GLU A 426 5.38 -3.55 -23.76
C GLU A 426 5.32 -4.26 -22.40
N ASP A 427 5.76 -3.58 -21.34
CA ASP A 427 5.71 -4.07 -19.95
C ASP A 427 4.36 -3.76 -19.26
N LEU A 428 3.41 -3.17 -20.00
CA LEU A 428 2.11 -2.76 -19.46
C LEU A 428 0.95 -3.40 -20.25
N ARG A 429 -0.07 -3.87 -19.52
CA ARG A 429 -1.36 -4.34 -20.06
C ARG A 429 -2.50 -3.39 -19.64
N PRO A 430 -3.62 -3.31 -20.37
CA PRO A 430 -3.90 -4.01 -21.63
C PRO A 430 -2.98 -3.60 -22.77
N GLY A 431 -2.73 -4.55 -23.69
CA GLY A 431 -1.97 -4.28 -24.92
C GLY A 431 -2.72 -3.36 -25.88
N PRO A 432 -2.04 -2.85 -26.92
CA PRO A 432 -2.64 -1.92 -27.88
C PRO A 432 -3.80 -2.52 -28.70
N THR A 433 -3.90 -3.83 -28.79
CA THR A 433 -4.95 -4.55 -29.55
C THR A 433 -6.12 -5.02 -28.70
N GLY A 434 -6.23 -4.53 -27.45
CA GLY A 434 -7.24 -4.99 -26.51
C GLY A 434 -6.87 -6.34 -25.91
N SER A 435 -6.38 -6.37 -24.68
CA SER A 435 -6.17 -7.62 -23.96
C SER A 435 -7.43 -8.03 -23.22
N THR A 436 -7.56 -9.31 -22.95
CA THR A 436 -8.61 -9.86 -22.11
C THR A 436 -8.66 -9.13 -20.77
N LYS A 437 -9.81 -8.55 -20.43
CA LYS A 437 -10.06 -7.97 -19.12
C LYS A 437 -10.34 -9.10 -18.14
N GLY A 438 -9.51 -9.23 -17.13
CA GLY A 438 -9.65 -10.36 -16.21
C GLY A 438 -8.60 -10.36 -15.10
N TYR A 439 -8.47 -11.50 -14.47
CA TYR A 439 -7.58 -11.71 -13.34
C TYR A 439 -6.55 -12.77 -13.65
N ILE A 440 -5.31 -12.54 -13.15
CA ILE A 440 -4.19 -13.43 -13.41
C ILE A 440 -4.24 -14.67 -12.49
N ASN A 441 -3.93 -15.83 -13.03
CA ASN A 441 -3.66 -17.03 -12.26
C ASN A 441 -2.28 -16.93 -11.62
N ALA A 442 -2.26 -16.50 -10.36
CA ALA A 442 -1.02 -16.32 -9.60
C ALA A 442 -0.64 -17.58 -8.80
N PRO A 443 0.66 -17.85 -8.57
CA PRO A 443 1.07 -18.85 -7.59
C PRO A 443 0.53 -18.51 -6.21
N ILE A 444 0.16 -19.55 -5.44
CA ILE A 444 -0.47 -19.41 -4.13
C ILE A 444 0.35 -20.01 -2.98
N ASP A 445 1.67 -19.96 -3.12
CA ASP A 445 2.59 -20.32 -2.04
C ASP A 445 2.23 -19.63 -0.72
N SER A 446 2.35 -20.34 0.40
CA SER A 446 1.88 -19.89 1.72
C SER A 446 0.42 -19.39 1.72
N ALA A 447 -0.47 -20.14 1.08
CA ALA A 447 -1.88 -19.77 0.87
C ALA A 447 -2.59 -19.29 2.15
N PHE A 448 -2.30 -19.92 3.28
CA PHE A 448 -2.90 -19.62 4.59
C PHE A 448 -2.56 -18.20 5.11
N THR A 449 -1.48 -17.58 4.63
CA THR A 449 -1.08 -16.23 5.04
C THR A 449 -1.69 -15.13 4.18
N ARG A 450 -2.33 -15.47 3.06
CA ARG A 450 -2.82 -14.49 2.05
C ARG A 450 -4.17 -13.87 2.39
N VAL A 451 -4.51 -13.88 3.65
CA VAL A 451 -5.78 -13.37 4.20
C VAL A 451 -5.86 -11.85 4.15
N PRO A 452 -7.06 -11.29 3.92
CA PRO A 452 -8.26 -11.91 3.37
C PRO A 452 -8.10 -12.17 1.87
N TYR A 453 -8.97 -12.99 1.32
CA TYR A 453 -8.88 -13.42 -0.07
C TYR A 453 -9.66 -12.50 -1.02
N PHE A 454 -9.50 -12.74 -2.33
CA PHE A 454 -9.87 -11.91 -3.45
C PHE A 454 -9.08 -10.60 -3.53
N HIS A 455 -9.07 -10.01 -4.71
CA HIS A 455 -8.38 -8.74 -4.97
C HIS A 455 -8.97 -7.55 -4.20
N ASN A 456 -10.20 -7.65 -3.74
CA ASN A 456 -10.94 -6.63 -2.98
C ASN A 456 -11.11 -6.97 -1.48
N ALA A 457 -10.46 -8.02 -0.98
CA ALA A 457 -10.45 -8.43 0.44
C ALA A 457 -11.83 -8.80 1.01
N THR A 458 -12.71 -9.40 0.21
CA THR A 458 -14.10 -9.67 0.58
C THR A 458 -14.42 -11.11 0.96
N VAL A 459 -13.41 -11.99 1.00
CA VAL A 459 -13.53 -13.37 1.47
C VAL A 459 -12.52 -13.56 2.59
N LEU A 460 -12.97 -13.94 3.80
CA LEU A 460 -12.13 -13.91 4.99
C LEU A 460 -11.32 -15.17 5.19
N THR A 461 -11.82 -16.34 4.76
CA THR A 461 -11.19 -17.63 5.05
C THR A 461 -11.01 -18.48 3.79
N LEU A 462 -10.05 -19.42 3.81
CA LEU A 462 -9.93 -20.42 2.75
C LEU A 462 -11.17 -21.30 2.70
N ALA A 463 -11.79 -21.61 3.83
CA ALA A 463 -13.03 -22.39 3.87
C ALA A 463 -14.16 -21.72 3.07
N GLU A 464 -14.28 -20.38 3.15
CA GLU A 464 -15.22 -19.61 2.30
C GLU A 464 -14.77 -19.53 0.84
N LEU A 465 -13.44 -19.42 0.59
CA LEU A 465 -12.89 -19.30 -0.76
C LEU A 465 -13.15 -20.55 -1.61
N ILE A 466 -12.95 -21.74 -1.02
CA ILE A 466 -13.16 -23.03 -1.69
C ILE A 466 -14.62 -23.52 -1.60
N ASN A 467 -15.53 -22.68 -1.12
CA ASN A 467 -16.95 -23.00 -0.94
C ASN A 467 -17.24 -24.17 0.04
N LEU A 468 -16.34 -24.42 1.01
CA LEU A 468 -16.64 -25.34 2.15
C LEU A 468 -17.68 -24.71 3.07
N LYS A 469 -17.62 -23.38 3.23
CA LYS A 469 -18.57 -22.58 3.98
C LYS A 469 -19.20 -21.51 3.07
N PRO A 470 -20.45 -21.07 3.38
CA PRO A 470 -21.09 -19.98 2.64
C PRO A 470 -20.34 -18.67 2.89
N ARG A 471 -20.22 -17.84 1.86
CA ARG A 471 -19.66 -16.49 1.98
C ARG A 471 -20.63 -15.53 2.65
N ARG A 472 -20.11 -14.61 3.41
CA ARG A 472 -20.89 -13.67 4.23
C ARG A 472 -21.37 -12.49 3.38
N ALA A 473 -22.59 -12.03 3.61
CA ALA A 473 -23.12 -10.82 2.99
C ALA A 473 -22.53 -9.55 3.62
N ILE A 474 -22.30 -9.58 4.93
CA ILE A 474 -21.68 -8.50 5.71
C ILE A 474 -20.44 -9.03 6.40
N LEU A 475 -19.35 -8.27 6.30
CA LEU A 475 -18.08 -8.53 6.95
C LEU A 475 -17.76 -7.39 7.90
N TYR A 476 -17.03 -7.71 8.98
CA TYR A 476 -16.49 -6.72 9.88
C TYR A 476 -14.97 -6.85 9.91
N ARG A 477 -14.28 -5.75 9.55
CA ARG A 477 -12.85 -5.69 9.33
C ARG A 477 -12.19 -4.70 10.30
N GLY A 478 -11.03 -5.06 10.85
CA GLY A 478 -10.31 -4.25 11.81
C GLY A 478 -9.45 -5.14 12.72
N ARG A 479 -9.86 -5.31 13.96
CA ARG A 479 -9.17 -6.18 14.93
C ARG A 479 -9.59 -7.64 14.78
N ASN A 480 -9.45 -8.20 13.58
CA ASN A 480 -9.80 -9.60 13.34
C ASN A 480 -8.68 -10.53 13.84
N SER A 481 -9.04 -11.52 14.64
CA SER A 481 -8.14 -12.62 14.98
C SER A 481 -8.04 -13.62 13.84
N TYR A 482 -6.93 -14.35 13.77
CA TYR A 482 -6.77 -15.43 12.82
C TYR A 482 -7.44 -16.72 13.31
N ASP A 483 -8.26 -17.34 12.47
CA ASP A 483 -8.86 -18.64 12.68
C ASP A 483 -8.05 -19.73 11.97
N PRO A 484 -7.30 -20.57 12.69
CA PRO A 484 -6.49 -21.63 12.07
C PRO A 484 -7.32 -22.84 11.60
N VAL A 485 -8.61 -22.92 11.97
CA VAL A 485 -9.51 -24.01 11.52
C VAL A 485 -10.04 -23.71 10.14
N ASP A 486 -10.67 -22.54 9.98
CA ASP A 486 -11.20 -22.07 8.69
C ASP A 486 -10.13 -21.44 7.80
N VAL A 487 -8.94 -21.25 8.36
CA VAL A 487 -7.75 -20.69 7.69
C VAL A 487 -8.00 -19.28 7.16
N GLY A 488 -8.04 -18.33 8.09
CA GLY A 488 -8.29 -16.93 7.72
C GLY A 488 -8.68 -16.04 8.88
N LEU A 489 -9.38 -14.96 8.59
CA LEU A 489 -9.78 -13.98 9.60
C LEU A 489 -11.17 -14.27 10.14
N SER A 490 -11.30 -14.23 11.46
CA SER A 490 -12.61 -14.23 12.12
C SER A 490 -13.34 -12.89 11.87
N SER A 491 -14.67 -12.91 11.85
CA SER A 491 -15.50 -11.71 11.84
C SER A 491 -16.52 -11.80 12.93
N PRO A 492 -16.59 -10.85 13.86
CA PRO A 492 -17.57 -10.88 14.92
C PRO A 492 -18.99 -10.67 14.36
N ASP A 493 -20.00 -11.21 15.03
CA ASP A 493 -21.39 -11.06 14.63
C ASP A 493 -21.98 -9.70 15.04
N SER A 494 -21.50 -9.13 16.14
CA SER A 494 -21.97 -7.86 16.70
C SER A 494 -20.79 -7.01 17.17
N PRO A 495 -20.04 -6.40 16.22
CA PRO A 495 -18.86 -5.63 16.55
C PRO A 495 -19.22 -4.24 17.07
N ASP A 496 -18.33 -3.69 17.88
CA ASP A 496 -18.37 -2.27 18.15
C ASP A 496 -17.83 -1.47 16.94
N ALA A 497 -18.52 -0.40 16.60
CA ALA A 497 -18.17 0.43 15.43
C ALA A 497 -16.83 1.17 15.58
N THR A 498 -16.26 1.24 16.78
CA THR A 498 -14.99 1.93 17.03
C THR A 498 -13.80 1.13 16.51
N HIS A 499 -13.89 -0.20 16.54
CA HIS A 499 -12.79 -1.10 16.21
C HIS A 499 -13.00 -1.87 14.91
N TYR A 500 -14.20 -1.80 14.33
CA TYR A 500 -14.54 -2.56 13.14
C TYR A 500 -15.20 -1.70 12.07
N PHE A 501 -14.73 -1.87 10.86
CA PHE A 501 -15.31 -1.34 9.65
C PHE A 501 -16.31 -2.34 9.08
N ARG A 502 -17.55 -1.91 8.84
CA ARG A 502 -18.60 -2.72 8.21
C ARG A 502 -18.42 -2.72 6.69
N LEU A 503 -18.21 -3.88 6.10
CA LEU A 503 -18.10 -4.07 4.66
C LEU A 503 -19.32 -4.85 4.17
N ASP A 504 -20.08 -4.24 3.26
CA ASP A 504 -21.26 -4.81 2.63
C ASP A 504 -20.91 -5.32 1.23
N THR A 505 -20.99 -6.64 1.03
CA THR A 505 -20.60 -7.30 -0.23
C THR A 505 -21.62 -7.13 -1.35
N SER A 506 -22.78 -6.56 -1.10
CA SER A 506 -23.77 -6.19 -2.12
C SER A 506 -23.43 -4.89 -2.84
N LEU A 507 -22.57 -4.06 -2.24
CA LEU A 507 -22.19 -2.78 -2.81
C LEU A 507 -21.19 -2.94 -3.96
N LYS A 508 -21.19 -2.00 -4.87
CA LYS A 508 -20.29 -1.95 -6.03
C LYS A 508 -18.83 -1.99 -5.60
N GLY A 509 -18.02 -2.85 -6.25
CA GLY A 509 -16.61 -3.06 -5.90
C GLY A 509 -16.36 -3.97 -4.70
N ASN A 510 -17.41 -4.40 -4.00
CA ASN A 510 -17.32 -5.24 -2.81
C ASN A 510 -17.82 -6.68 -3.05
N SER A 511 -18.15 -7.07 -4.27
CA SER A 511 -18.67 -8.41 -4.53
C SER A 511 -17.67 -9.50 -4.07
N ASN A 512 -18.19 -10.47 -3.34
CA ASN A 512 -17.45 -11.67 -2.95
C ASN A 512 -17.88 -12.93 -3.75
N LYS A 513 -18.54 -12.73 -4.90
CA LYS A 513 -18.96 -13.80 -5.81
C LYS A 513 -17.79 -14.27 -6.69
N GLY A 514 -18.00 -15.38 -7.38
CA GLY A 514 -17.06 -15.94 -8.35
C GLY A 514 -15.98 -16.84 -7.73
N HIS A 515 -15.05 -17.33 -8.58
CA HIS A 515 -14.06 -18.35 -8.19
C HIS A 515 -14.72 -19.57 -7.55
N ASP A 516 -15.76 -20.11 -8.22
CA ASP A 516 -16.57 -21.22 -7.69
C ASP A 516 -15.88 -22.58 -7.97
N TYR A 517 -14.64 -22.71 -7.50
CA TYR A 517 -13.79 -23.90 -7.62
C TYR A 517 -13.53 -24.53 -6.24
N PRO A 518 -13.39 -25.89 -6.16
CA PRO A 518 -13.62 -26.83 -7.27
C PRO A 518 -15.09 -26.93 -7.67
N TRP A 519 -16.04 -26.60 -6.77
CA TRP A 519 -17.49 -26.66 -7.00
C TRP A 519 -18.20 -25.50 -6.31
N PRO A 520 -19.27 -24.96 -6.89
CA PRO A 520 -20.11 -23.97 -6.22
C PRO A 520 -20.71 -24.54 -4.92
N TYR A 521 -20.85 -23.70 -3.89
CA TYR A 521 -21.49 -24.09 -2.63
C TYR A 521 -22.89 -24.66 -2.86
N GLY A 522 -23.14 -25.85 -2.27
CA GLY A 522 -24.44 -26.51 -2.36
C GLY A 522 -24.81 -27.08 -3.74
N SER A 523 -23.87 -27.08 -4.70
CA SER A 523 -24.09 -27.71 -6.01
C SER A 523 -24.20 -29.25 -5.89
N PRO A 524 -24.73 -29.96 -6.91
CA PRO A 524 -24.82 -31.42 -6.89
C PRO A 524 -23.50 -32.15 -6.68
N ASN A 525 -22.38 -31.53 -7.09
CA ASN A 525 -21.03 -32.08 -6.91
C ASN A 525 -20.37 -31.65 -5.58
N TRP A 526 -21.02 -30.79 -4.82
CA TRP A 526 -20.47 -30.29 -3.56
C TRP A 526 -20.37 -31.42 -2.53
N ASN A 527 -19.17 -31.61 -2.00
CA ASN A 527 -18.86 -32.68 -1.03
C ASN A 527 -18.03 -32.12 0.11
N LYS A 528 -18.64 -32.02 1.28
CA LYS A 528 -18.04 -31.43 2.47
C LYS A 528 -16.72 -32.10 2.85
N GLN A 529 -16.68 -33.45 2.89
CA GLN A 529 -15.49 -34.19 3.27
C GLN A 529 -14.32 -33.94 2.32
N GLN A 530 -14.58 -33.90 1.00
CA GLN A 530 -13.55 -33.61 0.01
C GLN A 530 -13.02 -32.18 0.14
N LEU A 531 -13.87 -31.21 0.46
CA LEU A 531 -13.45 -29.82 0.67
C LEU A 531 -12.68 -29.65 1.99
N GLU A 532 -13.01 -30.41 3.05
CA GLU A 532 -12.20 -30.46 4.27
C GLU A 532 -10.81 -31.05 4.00
N ASP A 533 -10.71 -32.11 3.22
CA ASP A 533 -9.44 -32.69 2.79
C ASP A 533 -8.63 -31.68 1.93
N LEU A 534 -9.29 -30.97 1.00
CA LEU A 534 -8.66 -29.93 0.21
C LEU A 534 -8.15 -28.78 1.08
N LEU A 535 -8.94 -28.32 2.08
CA LEU A 535 -8.53 -27.27 3.01
C LEU A 535 -7.27 -27.68 3.78
N GLU A 536 -7.17 -28.96 4.20
CA GLU A 536 -5.99 -29.46 4.89
C GLU A 536 -4.74 -29.44 4.00
N TYR A 537 -4.90 -29.81 2.71
CA TYR A 537 -3.79 -29.70 1.75
C TYR A 537 -3.37 -28.24 1.50
N LEU A 538 -4.32 -27.31 1.38
CA LEU A 538 -4.01 -25.88 1.14
C LEU A 538 -3.15 -25.26 2.25
N LYS A 539 -3.18 -25.81 3.46
CA LYS A 539 -2.27 -25.40 4.55
C LYS A 539 -0.81 -25.77 4.28
N THR A 540 -0.55 -26.70 3.38
CA THR A 540 0.82 -27.16 3.03
C THR A 540 1.49 -26.35 1.94
N LEU A 541 0.75 -25.48 1.22
CA LEU A 541 1.26 -24.70 0.09
C LEU A 541 2.22 -23.59 0.50
#